data_e8a30f338fa76348ac8e2bcc869ae83c
#
_entry.id   e8a30f338fa76348ac8e2bcc869ae83c
#
_cell.length_a   1.000
_cell.length_b   1.000
_cell.length_c   1.000
_cell.angle_alpha   90.00
_cell.angle_beta   90.00
_cell.angle_gamma   90.00
#
_symmetry.space_group_name_H-M   'P 1'
#
loop_
_entity.id
_entity.type
_entity.pdbx_description
1 polymer ?
#
loop_
_entity_poly.entity_id
_entity_poly.type
_entity_poly.pdbx_seq_one_letter_code
_entity_poly.pdbx_strand_id
1 'polypeptide(L)'
;EGADVAVVSTGSRLEALEGQLVTLLTAGLSCISTCEELVFPWLRAAGSADRLDATAIENDAVLLGAGVNPGFVLDLLPFVLSRVCERITTVHAKRSVNASRRRRQLQAKIGTGMDPEDFRAFVAEGKIGHVGLAESAALLADSLGWPWDDFEETIDPIVAAEPVASEHFTVAAGQVRGQYQALRM
;
A
#
# COMPACT_ATOMS: atom_id res chain seq x y z
N GLU A 1 -28.82 16.57 5.66
CA GLU A 1 -28.83 15.15 6.11
C GLU A 1 -27.44 14.87 6.67
N GLY A 2 -27.35 14.43 7.96
CA GLY A 2 -26.09 14.15 8.61
C GLY A 2 -25.53 12.80 8.13
N ALA A 3 -24.22 12.76 7.91
CA ALA A 3 -23.47 11.52 7.77
C ALA A 3 -22.66 11.28 9.05
N ASP A 4 -22.48 10.04 9.46
CA ASP A 4 -21.68 9.67 10.63
C ASP A 4 -20.27 9.21 10.23
N VAL A 5 -20.13 8.75 8.99
CA VAL A 5 -18.89 8.17 8.45
C VAL A 5 -18.60 8.69 7.04
N ALA A 6 -17.36 9.06 6.80
CA ALA A 6 -16.84 9.40 5.48
C ALA A 6 -15.90 8.30 4.96
N VAL A 7 -16.05 7.92 3.68
CA VAL A 7 -15.09 7.02 3.00
C VAL A 7 -14.22 7.86 2.06
N VAL A 8 -12.92 7.87 2.31
CA VAL A 8 -11.92 8.66 1.56
C VAL A 8 -11.05 7.73 0.71
N SER A 9 -11.20 7.81 -0.61
CA SER A 9 -10.47 6.99 -1.58
C SER A 9 -9.82 7.81 -2.70
N THR A 10 -9.32 9.01 -2.36
CA THR A 10 -8.89 10.03 -3.31
C THR A 10 -7.39 10.06 -3.56
N GLY A 11 -6.58 9.33 -2.78
CA GLY A 11 -5.13 9.30 -2.94
C GLY A 11 -4.45 8.20 -2.14
N SER A 12 -3.15 8.01 -2.41
CA SER A 12 -2.28 6.99 -1.80
C SER A 12 -1.27 7.57 -0.80
N ARG A 13 -1.04 8.90 -0.85
CA ARG A 13 -0.07 9.61 -0.03
C ARG A 13 -0.76 10.44 1.03
N LEU A 14 -0.31 10.33 2.29
CA LEU A 14 -0.92 11.00 3.42
C LEU A 14 -0.79 12.52 3.31
N GLU A 15 0.34 13.04 2.87
CA GLU A 15 0.59 14.48 2.68
C GLU A 15 -0.50 15.15 1.82
N ALA A 16 -0.94 14.46 0.76
CA ALA A 16 -1.97 14.99 -0.14
C ALA A 16 -3.38 14.95 0.46
N LEU A 17 -3.62 14.13 1.48
CA LEU A 17 -4.95 13.89 2.06
C LEU A 17 -5.13 14.50 3.44
N GLU A 18 -4.05 14.86 4.13
CA GLU A 18 -4.10 15.33 5.52
C GLU A 18 -5.13 16.45 5.73
N GLY A 19 -5.11 17.48 4.88
CA GLY A 19 -6.06 18.59 4.97
C GLY A 19 -7.53 18.18 4.82
N GLN A 20 -7.81 17.21 3.92
CA GLN A 20 -9.15 16.64 3.76
C GLN A 20 -9.58 15.86 5.01
N LEU A 21 -8.70 15.02 5.53
CA LEU A 21 -8.97 14.22 6.72
C LEU A 21 -9.20 15.11 7.96
N VAL A 22 -8.35 16.11 8.18
CA VAL A 22 -8.52 17.10 9.27
C VAL A 22 -9.89 17.77 9.17
N THR A 23 -10.30 18.21 7.96
CA THR A 23 -11.59 18.86 7.76
C THR A 23 -12.76 17.96 8.14
N LEU A 24 -12.72 16.68 7.75
CA LEU A 24 -13.77 15.71 8.05
C LEU A 24 -13.82 15.38 9.54
N LEU A 25 -12.67 15.12 10.16
CA LEU A 25 -12.58 14.83 11.59
C LEU A 25 -13.04 16.00 12.46
N THR A 26 -12.65 17.24 12.11
CA THR A 26 -13.10 18.45 12.80
C THR A 26 -14.62 18.64 12.71
N ALA A 27 -15.25 18.13 11.64
CA ALA A 27 -16.70 18.11 11.52
C ALA A 27 -17.38 16.96 12.32
N GLY A 28 -16.63 16.20 13.11
CA GLY A 28 -17.13 15.07 13.90
C GLY A 28 -17.41 13.80 13.07
N LEU A 29 -16.89 13.72 11.83
CA LEU A 29 -17.09 12.56 10.98
C LEU A 29 -15.97 11.53 11.20
N SER A 30 -16.33 10.31 11.55
CA SER A 30 -15.38 9.20 11.50
C SER A 30 -14.98 8.91 10.04
N CYS A 31 -13.71 8.61 9.80
CA CYS A 31 -13.18 8.43 8.45
C CYS A 31 -12.60 7.01 8.25
N ILE A 32 -12.96 6.38 7.13
CA ILE A 32 -12.28 5.19 6.62
C ILE A 32 -11.57 5.58 5.32
N SER A 33 -10.26 5.39 5.25
CA SER A 33 -9.49 5.76 4.06
C SER A 33 -8.75 4.60 3.45
N THR A 34 -8.72 4.55 2.11
CA THR A 34 -7.90 3.59 1.36
C THR A 34 -6.51 4.14 1.04
N CYS A 35 -6.11 5.24 1.65
CA CYS A 35 -4.75 5.77 1.57
C CYS A 35 -3.76 4.75 2.13
N GLU A 36 -2.86 4.28 1.30
CA GLU A 36 -1.94 3.20 1.63
C GLU A 36 -1.00 3.60 2.78
N GLU A 37 -0.50 4.83 2.81
CA GLU A 37 0.38 5.31 3.89
C GLU A 37 -0.35 5.46 5.24
N LEU A 38 -1.67 5.58 5.22
CA LEU A 38 -2.46 5.74 6.45
C LEU A 38 -2.59 4.43 7.24
N VAL A 39 -2.25 3.29 6.67
CA VAL A 39 -2.29 1.99 7.38
C VAL A 39 -1.27 1.95 8.52
N PHE A 40 -0.10 2.59 8.34
CA PHE A 40 0.89 2.79 9.39
C PHE A 40 1.62 4.13 9.19
N PRO A 41 0.96 5.27 9.49
CA PRO A 41 1.46 6.59 9.12
C PRO A 41 2.71 7.02 9.90
N TRP A 42 2.98 6.43 11.06
CA TRP A 42 4.17 6.73 11.88
C TRP A 42 5.47 6.39 11.18
N LEU A 43 5.47 5.48 10.20
CA LEU A 43 6.67 5.11 9.45
C LEU A 43 7.27 6.30 8.68
N ARG A 44 6.43 7.13 8.05
CA ARG A 44 6.90 8.21 7.16
C ARG A 44 6.46 9.60 7.57
N ALA A 45 5.38 9.72 8.32
CA ALA A 45 4.71 10.98 8.59
C ALA A 45 4.19 11.07 10.04
N ALA A 46 5.06 10.74 11.03
CA ALA A 46 4.70 10.69 12.44
C ALA A 46 4.01 11.98 12.92
N GLY A 47 4.52 13.16 12.54
CA GLY A 47 3.88 14.43 12.92
C GLY A 47 2.48 14.63 12.32
N SER A 48 2.20 14.09 11.12
CA SER A 48 0.84 14.09 10.55
C SER A 48 -0.04 13.06 11.25
N ALA A 49 0.50 11.90 11.58
CA ALA A 49 -0.20 10.88 12.34
C ALA A 49 -0.67 11.42 13.70
N ASP A 50 0.23 12.04 14.45
CA ASP A 50 -0.06 12.62 15.77
C ASP A 50 -1.13 13.73 15.69
N ARG A 51 -1.05 14.59 14.65
CA ARG A 51 -2.08 15.64 14.44
C ARG A 51 -3.45 15.05 14.11
N LEU A 52 -3.50 14.04 13.27
CA LEU A 52 -4.74 13.37 12.89
C LEU A 52 -5.36 12.64 14.07
N ASP A 53 -4.53 11.96 14.87
CA ASP A 53 -4.96 11.27 16.08
C ASP A 53 -5.55 12.26 17.11
N ALA A 54 -4.83 13.35 17.40
CA ALA A 54 -5.31 14.40 18.27
C ALA A 54 -6.63 15.01 17.77
N THR A 55 -6.73 15.31 16.46
CA THR A 55 -7.96 15.87 15.87
C THR A 55 -9.13 14.89 15.99
N ALA A 56 -8.89 13.60 15.79
CA ALA A 56 -9.92 12.57 15.94
C ALA A 56 -10.42 12.49 17.38
N ILE A 57 -9.50 12.46 18.36
CA ILE A 57 -9.83 12.42 19.80
C ILE A 57 -10.62 13.67 20.22
N GLU A 58 -10.17 14.85 19.82
CA GLU A 58 -10.83 16.13 20.16
C GLU A 58 -12.27 16.23 19.65
N ASN A 59 -12.61 15.53 18.58
CA ASN A 59 -13.93 15.60 17.95
C ASN A 59 -14.76 14.30 18.09
N ASP A 60 -14.37 13.38 19.00
CA ASP A 60 -15.04 12.10 19.24
C ASP A 60 -15.24 11.29 17.94
N ALA A 61 -14.23 11.32 17.06
CA ALA A 61 -14.21 10.66 15.76
C ALA A 61 -13.13 9.59 15.69
N VAL A 62 -13.23 8.70 14.71
CA VAL A 62 -12.25 7.63 14.43
C VAL A 62 -11.69 7.79 13.04
N LEU A 63 -10.38 7.62 12.90
CA LEU A 63 -9.70 7.53 11.61
C LEU A 63 -9.11 6.12 11.43
N LEU A 64 -9.51 5.44 10.36
CA LEU A 64 -9.03 4.11 10.03
C LEU A 64 -8.43 4.07 8.62
N GLY A 65 -7.14 3.73 8.52
CA GLY A 65 -6.53 3.27 7.27
C GLY A 65 -6.93 1.83 6.98
N ALA A 66 -7.53 1.56 5.82
CA ALA A 66 -8.03 0.26 5.44
C ALA A 66 -7.87 0.00 3.94
N GLY A 67 -7.72 -1.26 3.56
CA GLY A 67 -7.59 -1.65 2.16
C GLY A 67 -7.41 -3.15 2.01
N VAL A 68 -7.25 -3.59 0.77
CA VAL A 68 -6.89 -4.99 0.51
C VAL A 68 -5.39 -5.23 0.70
N ASN A 69 -4.57 -4.24 0.31
CA ASN A 69 -3.11 -4.28 0.41
C ASN A 69 -2.52 -2.89 0.10
N PRO A 70 -2.04 -2.19 1.11
CA PRO A 70 -2.00 -2.49 2.55
C PRO A 70 -3.38 -2.45 3.21
N GLY A 71 -3.47 -2.95 4.45
CA GLY A 71 -4.64 -2.92 5.32
C GLY A 71 -5.33 -4.28 5.54
N PHE A 72 -4.93 -5.36 4.81
CA PHE A 72 -5.49 -6.69 5.05
C PHE A 72 -4.53 -7.84 4.71
N VAL A 73 -4.20 -8.05 3.41
CA VAL A 73 -3.63 -9.33 2.95
C VAL A 73 -2.21 -9.58 3.44
N LEU A 74 -1.36 -8.54 3.50
CA LEU A 74 0.05 -8.67 3.87
C LEU A 74 0.35 -8.21 5.30
N ASP A 75 -0.64 -7.74 6.03
CA ASP A 75 -0.53 -7.20 7.40
C ASP A 75 -1.55 -7.79 8.35
N LEU A 76 -2.79 -7.33 8.34
CA LEU A 76 -3.82 -7.75 9.30
C LEU A 76 -4.08 -9.27 9.27
N LEU A 77 -4.16 -9.88 8.09
CA LEU A 77 -4.39 -11.32 7.97
C LEU A 77 -3.25 -12.17 8.56
N PRO A 78 -1.97 -11.93 8.22
CA PRO A 78 -0.84 -12.58 8.90
C PRO A 78 -0.84 -12.35 10.42
N PHE A 79 -1.15 -11.13 10.87
CA PHE A 79 -1.25 -10.82 12.30
C PHE A 79 -2.34 -11.66 12.98
N VAL A 80 -3.55 -11.70 12.44
CA VAL A 80 -4.65 -12.50 13.02
C VAL A 80 -4.29 -13.98 13.06
N LEU A 81 -3.70 -14.52 11.99
CA LEU A 81 -3.25 -15.91 11.94
C LEU A 81 -2.11 -16.20 12.93
N SER A 82 -1.28 -15.22 13.24
CA SER A 82 -0.20 -15.35 14.20
C SER A 82 -0.68 -15.60 15.63
N ARG A 83 -1.92 -15.19 15.96
CA ARG A 83 -2.48 -15.29 17.34
C ARG A 83 -2.73 -16.71 17.80
N VAL A 84 -2.69 -17.69 16.91
CA VAL A 84 -2.77 -19.12 17.27
C VAL A 84 -1.40 -19.78 17.39
N CYS A 85 -0.30 -19.04 17.18
CA CYS A 85 1.06 -19.53 17.33
C CYS A 85 1.59 -19.22 18.72
N GLU A 86 2.29 -20.20 19.34
CA GLU A 86 2.96 -19.99 20.63
C GLU A 86 4.17 -19.04 20.50
N ARG A 87 4.90 -19.17 19.42
CA ARG A 87 6.08 -18.34 19.11
C ARG A 87 6.21 -18.15 17.61
N ILE A 88 6.51 -16.93 17.20
CA ILE A 88 6.76 -16.56 15.80
C ILE A 88 8.19 -16.07 15.69
N THR A 89 8.93 -16.66 14.76
CA THR A 89 10.31 -16.27 14.44
C THR A 89 10.45 -15.63 13.09
N THR A 90 9.52 -15.88 12.19
CA THR A 90 9.54 -15.37 10.81
C THR A 90 8.13 -15.33 10.25
N VAL A 91 7.82 -14.32 9.46
CA VAL A 91 6.59 -14.23 8.67
C VAL A 91 6.96 -14.04 7.21
N HIS A 92 6.39 -14.86 6.34
CA HIS A 92 6.45 -14.69 4.89
C HIS A 92 5.05 -14.53 4.33
N ALA A 93 4.73 -13.33 3.86
CA ALA A 93 3.46 -13.04 3.20
C ALA A 93 3.70 -12.74 1.72
N LYS A 94 2.97 -13.41 0.84
CA LYS A 94 3.10 -13.24 -0.62
C LYS A 94 1.74 -13.10 -1.25
N ARG A 95 1.60 -12.09 -2.11
CA ARG A 95 0.43 -11.88 -2.95
C ARG A 95 0.83 -11.93 -4.42
N SER A 96 0.16 -12.78 -5.20
CA SER A 96 0.33 -12.85 -6.65
C SER A 96 -0.99 -12.56 -7.34
N VAL A 97 -0.97 -11.68 -8.33
CA VAL A 97 -2.17 -11.23 -9.05
C VAL A 97 -1.92 -11.30 -10.55
N ASN A 98 -2.88 -11.87 -11.28
CA ASN A 98 -2.85 -11.81 -12.74
C ASN A 98 -3.20 -10.38 -13.20
N ALA A 99 -2.19 -9.63 -13.62
CA ALA A 99 -2.34 -8.24 -14.05
C ALA A 99 -3.15 -8.09 -15.36
N SER A 100 -3.14 -9.09 -16.25
CA SER A 100 -3.85 -9.02 -17.53
C SER A 100 -5.37 -8.86 -17.41
N ARG A 101 -5.93 -9.21 -16.24
CA ARG A 101 -7.35 -9.06 -15.91
C ARG A 101 -7.68 -7.74 -15.21
N ARG A 102 -6.70 -6.88 -15.01
CA ARG A 102 -6.88 -5.58 -14.36
C ARG A 102 -7.18 -4.51 -15.41
N ARG A 103 -7.89 -3.46 -14.99
CA ARG A 103 -8.13 -2.29 -15.86
C ARG A 103 -6.83 -1.66 -16.33
N ARG A 104 -6.86 -1.02 -17.49
CA ARG A 104 -5.70 -0.48 -18.22
C ARG A 104 -4.73 0.33 -17.34
N GLN A 105 -5.27 1.25 -16.50
CA GLN A 105 -4.43 2.09 -15.64
C GLN A 105 -3.57 1.29 -14.65
N LEU A 106 -4.10 0.17 -14.11
CA LEU A 106 -3.35 -0.68 -13.20
C LEU A 106 -2.28 -1.51 -13.94
N GLN A 107 -2.52 -1.90 -15.19
CA GLN A 107 -1.50 -2.53 -16.02
C GLN A 107 -0.40 -1.55 -16.40
N ALA A 108 -0.74 -0.30 -16.75
CA ALA A 108 0.23 0.75 -17.02
C ALA A 108 1.08 1.09 -15.79
N LYS A 109 0.48 1.17 -14.60
CA LYS A 109 1.16 1.49 -13.32
C LYS A 109 2.26 0.49 -12.95
N ILE A 110 2.19 -0.75 -13.43
CA ILE A 110 3.22 -1.78 -13.22
C ILE A 110 4.20 -1.90 -14.40
N GLY A 111 4.23 -0.94 -15.30
CA GLY A 111 5.16 -0.87 -16.43
C GLY A 111 4.87 -1.84 -17.57
N THR A 112 3.63 -2.36 -17.72
CA THR A 112 3.29 -3.32 -18.78
C THR A 112 3.59 -2.74 -20.17
N GLY A 113 4.39 -3.45 -20.95
CA GLY A 113 4.79 -3.08 -22.32
C GLY A 113 6.03 -2.16 -22.40
N MET A 114 6.60 -1.76 -21.26
CA MET A 114 7.83 -0.95 -21.22
C MET A 114 9.07 -1.80 -21.51
N ASP A 115 10.14 -1.16 -21.92
CA ASP A 115 11.45 -1.77 -21.89
C ASP A 115 11.98 -1.89 -20.46
N PRO A 116 12.74 -2.96 -20.12
CA PRO A 116 13.22 -3.16 -18.75
C PRO A 116 14.13 -2.03 -18.22
N GLU A 117 14.83 -1.31 -19.08
CA GLU A 117 15.67 -0.16 -18.70
C GLU A 117 14.82 1.04 -18.30
N ASP A 118 13.80 1.36 -19.10
CA ASP A 118 12.83 2.42 -18.79
C ASP A 118 12.07 2.10 -17.50
N PHE A 119 11.68 0.84 -17.30
CA PHE A 119 11.06 0.37 -16.07
C PHE A 119 11.95 0.70 -14.84
N ARG A 120 13.24 0.36 -14.88
CA ARG A 120 14.16 0.62 -13.78
C ARG A 120 14.38 2.12 -13.53
N ALA A 121 14.43 2.91 -14.59
CA ALA A 121 14.50 4.36 -14.48
C ALA A 121 13.24 4.92 -13.77
N PHE A 122 12.07 4.47 -14.14
CA PHE A 122 10.81 4.89 -13.51
C PHE A 122 10.66 4.40 -12.06
N VAL A 123 11.20 3.22 -11.72
CA VAL A 123 11.30 2.78 -10.32
C VAL A 123 12.21 3.72 -9.52
N ALA A 124 13.37 4.07 -10.05
CA ALA A 124 14.31 5.01 -9.39
C ALA A 124 13.69 6.40 -9.18
N GLU A 125 12.78 6.82 -10.05
CA GLU A 125 12.04 8.09 -9.94
C GLU A 125 10.78 7.97 -9.05
N GLY A 126 10.50 6.79 -8.47
CA GLY A 126 9.29 6.54 -7.65
C GLY A 126 7.97 6.54 -8.41
N LYS A 127 8.01 6.41 -9.75
CA LYS A 127 6.82 6.41 -10.61
C LYS A 127 6.19 5.02 -10.77
N ILE A 128 6.95 3.97 -10.55
CA ILE A 128 6.52 2.56 -10.57
C ILE A 128 6.75 1.95 -9.20
N GLY A 129 5.84 1.11 -8.77
CA GLY A 129 5.83 0.42 -7.50
C GLY A 129 4.47 0.49 -6.83
N HIS A 130 4.25 -0.42 -5.90
CA HIS A 130 3.06 -0.43 -5.06
C HIS A 130 3.37 0.36 -3.79
N VAL A 131 2.61 1.41 -3.53
CA VAL A 131 2.72 2.20 -2.29
C VAL A 131 2.19 1.37 -1.12
N GLY A 132 2.83 1.45 0.04
CA GLY A 132 2.33 0.90 1.29
C GLY A 132 2.85 -0.49 1.66
N LEU A 133 3.83 -1.05 0.92
CA LEU A 133 4.41 -2.35 1.31
C LEU A 133 5.24 -2.22 2.59
N ALA A 134 5.96 -1.13 2.75
CA ALA A 134 6.71 -0.83 3.97
C ALA A 134 5.76 -0.57 5.16
N GLU A 135 4.66 0.13 4.94
CA GLU A 135 3.62 0.38 5.94
C GLU A 135 2.96 -0.94 6.39
N SER A 136 2.65 -1.87 5.47
CA SER A 136 2.15 -3.21 5.84
C SER A 136 3.15 -3.98 6.69
N ALA A 137 4.43 -3.95 6.33
CA ALA A 137 5.47 -4.65 7.07
C ALA A 137 5.68 -4.03 8.47
N ALA A 138 5.72 -2.70 8.56
CA ALA A 138 5.83 -1.99 9.82
C ALA A 138 4.63 -2.24 10.75
N LEU A 139 3.40 -2.18 10.23
CA LEU A 139 2.19 -2.53 10.99
C LEU A 139 2.25 -3.94 11.55
N LEU A 140 2.66 -4.91 10.73
CA LEU A 140 2.78 -6.30 11.16
C LEU A 140 3.88 -6.48 12.21
N ALA A 141 5.05 -5.88 11.99
CA ALA A 141 6.18 -5.95 12.92
C ALA A 141 5.83 -5.31 14.26
N ASP A 142 5.26 -4.10 14.26
CA ASP A 142 4.80 -3.41 15.47
C ASP A 142 3.77 -4.24 16.24
N SER A 143 2.80 -4.82 15.54
CA SER A 143 1.76 -5.69 16.11
C SER A 143 2.32 -6.97 16.73
N LEU A 144 3.51 -7.41 16.30
CA LEU A 144 4.24 -8.57 16.85
C LEU A 144 5.28 -8.17 17.92
N GLY A 145 5.46 -6.88 18.19
CA GLY A 145 6.47 -6.35 19.08
C GLY A 145 7.89 -6.46 18.50
N TRP A 146 8.03 -6.46 17.19
CA TRP A 146 9.31 -6.49 16.47
C TRP A 146 9.75 -5.09 16.07
N PRO A 147 11.08 -4.83 15.91
CA PRO A 147 11.56 -3.57 15.35
C PRO A 147 11.11 -3.42 13.89
N TRP A 148 10.84 -2.19 13.44
CA TRP A 148 10.33 -1.87 12.11
C TRP A 148 11.04 -0.68 11.45
N ASP A 149 12.22 -0.36 11.90
CA ASP A 149 13.04 0.80 11.52
C ASP A 149 14.11 0.51 10.45
N ASP A 150 14.32 -0.76 10.11
CA ASP A 150 15.30 -1.18 9.09
C ASP A 150 14.62 -2.10 8.06
N PHE A 151 14.54 -1.64 6.81
CA PHE A 151 13.95 -2.41 5.74
C PHE A 151 14.64 -2.19 4.39
N GLU A 152 14.64 -3.24 3.58
CA GLU A 152 15.12 -3.24 2.22
C GLU A 152 13.98 -3.58 1.26
N GLU A 153 13.72 -2.69 0.31
CA GLU A 153 12.68 -2.86 -0.70
C GLU A 153 13.30 -3.01 -2.08
N THR A 154 12.85 -4.01 -2.84
CA THR A 154 13.27 -4.27 -4.22
C THR A 154 12.07 -4.29 -5.16
N ILE A 155 12.22 -3.70 -6.34
CA ILE A 155 11.19 -3.69 -7.40
C ILE A 155 11.86 -4.09 -8.71
N ASP A 156 11.50 -5.25 -9.23
CA ASP A 156 12.07 -5.82 -10.44
C ASP A 156 11.03 -6.03 -11.54
N PRO A 157 11.39 -5.82 -12.82
CA PRO A 157 10.52 -6.13 -13.94
C PRO A 157 10.41 -7.65 -14.15
N ILE A 158 9.21 -8.13 -14.39
CA ILE A 158 8.98 -9.48 -14.91
C ILE A 158 8.92 -9.36 -16.44
N VAL A 159 9.96 -9.85 -17.10
CA VAL A 159 10.11 -9.77 -18.55
C VAL A 159 9.37 -10.92 -19.26
N ALA A 160 8.73 -10.62 -20.39
CA ALA A 160 8.07 -11.61 -21.22
C ALA A 160 9.10 -12.41 -22.02
N ALA A 161 9.12 -13.75 -21.87
CA ALA A 161 9.97 -14.63 -22.69
C ALA A 161 9.43 -14.78 -24.12
N GLU A 162 8.12 -14.67 -24.29
CA GLU A 162 7.40 -14.73 -25.57
C GLU A 162 6.32 -13.64 -25.60
N PRO A 163 5.82 -13.26 -26.78
CA PRO A 163 4.76 -12.28 -26.87
C PRO A 163 3.51 -12.73 -26.10
N VAL A 164 2.95 -11.82 -25.30
CA VAL A 164 1.71 -12.03 -24.56
C VAL A 164 0.75 -10.87 -24.79
N ALA A 165 -0.54 -11.15 -24.75
CA ALA A 165 -1.56 -10.13 -24.92
C ALA A 165 -2.60 -10.17 -23.82
N SER A 166 -3.12 -8.99 -23.47
CA SER A 166 -4.30 -8.79 -22.65
C SER A 166 -5.33 -7.99 -23.45
N GLU A 167 -6.48 -7.71 -22.88
CA GLU A 167 -7.48 -6.81 -23.48
C GLU A 167 -6.89 -5.42 -23.81
N HIS A 168 -5.92 -4.94 -23.01
CA HIS A 168 -5.45 -3.56 -23.06
C HIS A 168 -4.02 -3.39 -23.57
N PHE A 169 -3.22 -4.46 -23.55
CA PHE A 169 -1.79 -4.41 -23.91
C PHE A 169 -1.37 -5.62 -24.73
N THR A 170 -0.55 -5.37 -25.72
CA THR A 170 0.27 -6.37 -26.38
C THR A 170 1.70 -6.14 -25.95
N VAL A 171 2.34 -7.16 -25.37
CA VAL A 171 3.68 -7.13 -24.82
C VAL A 171 4.54 -8.03 -25.69
N ALA A 172 5.60 -7.50 -26.28
CA ALA A 172 6.56 -8.28 -27.08
C ALA A 172 7.51 -9.08 -26.16
N ALA A 173 8.16 -10.08 -26.72
CA ALA A 173 9.27 -10.74 -26.05
C ALA A 173 10.36 -9.69 -25.67
N GLY A 174 10.89 -9.78 -24.47
CA GLY A 174 11.85 -8.80 -23.95
C GLY A 174 11.24 -7.63 -23.21
N GLN A 175 9.95 -7.34 -23.38
CA GLN A 175 9.27 -6.26 -22.67
C GLN A 175 8.70 -6.70 -21.31
N VAL A 176 8.42 -5.73 -20.47
CA VAL A 176 7.85 -5.93 -19.12
C VAL A 176 6.39 -6.38 -19.22
N ARG A 177 6.07 -7.53 -18.61
CA ARG A 177 4.70 -8.07 -18.50
C ARG A 177 4.11 -7.94 -17.09
N GLY A 178 4.90 -7.48 -16.14
CA GLY A 178 4.52 -7.33 -14.74
C GLY A 178 5.69 -6.89 -13.88
N GLN A 179 5.45 -6.77 -12.59
CA GLN A 179 6.50 -6.44 -11.62
C GLN A 179 6.54 -7.47 -10.50
N TYR A 180 7.73 -7.66 -9.96
CA TYR A 180 7.98 -8.29 -8.66
C TYR A 180 8.40 -7.19 -7.69
N GLN A 181 7.74 -7.10 -6.54
CA GLN A 181 8.11 -6.18 -5.48
C GLN A 181 8.20 -6.96 -4.18
N ALA A 182 9.29 -6.80 -3.48
CA ALA A 182 9.55 -7.46 -2.21
C ALA A 182 10.11 -6.48 -1.19
N LEU A 183 9.74 -6.70 0.05
CA LEU A 183 10.30 -5.98 1.19
C LEU A 183 10.75 -7.00 2.22
N ARG A 184 11.92 -6.76 2.79
CA ARG A 184 12.48 -7.47 3.94
C ARG A 184 12.69 -6.47 5.06
N MET A 185 12.27 -6.85 6.24
CA MET A 185 12.45 -6.11 7.47
C MET A 185 13.08 -7.02 8.51
#